data_2acadd238d686407665db438e707fef5
#
_entry.id   2acadd238d686407665db438e707fef5
#
_cell.length_a   1.000
_cell.length_b   1.000
_cell.length_c   1.000
_cell.angle_alpha   90.00
_cell.angle_beta   90.00
_cell.angle_gamma   90.00
#
_symmetry.space_group_name_H-M   'P 1'
#
loop_
_entity.id
_entity.type
_entity.pdbx_description
1 polymer ?
#
loop_
_entity_poly.entity_id
_entity_poly.type
_entity_poly.pdbx_seq_one_letter_code
_entity_poly.pdbx_strand_id
1 'polypeptide(L)'
;MKKALSMILALAMVFALCACSSQQPAETTAAATTAAPAETKAAGTEAPAAESSEGKVFNIYAWNEEFKGFFEKYYTVPEGVTVNWIITPSDGGAYQEKLDQALMNQANAADDDKVDLFLAEADYIQKYTGSDFTQDVTKLGVTDFSNTYAYTVQCASDANGVVKGVSFQCCPAALIYRRSIAQDVLGTDDPAEVQKALSDWDKFNDVAAQAKAKGYMMTASESATYRVFSNNADEPWVDADNNLQIPEAMKTWMAQAK
;
A
#
# COMPACT_ATOMS: atom_id res chain seq x y z
N MET A 1 -6.32 -1.89 49.50
CA MET A 1 -4.90 -2.08 49.18
C MET A 1 -4.60 -2.06 47.67
N LYS A 2 -5.38 -2.70 46.79
CA LYS A 2 -5.13 -2.68 45.34
C LYS A 2 -5.27 -1.31 44.64
N LYS A 3 -6.18 -0.43 45.11
CA LYS A 3 -6.39 0.92 44.56
C LYS A 3 -5.31 1.92 44.97
N ALA A 4 -4.67 1.76 46.12
CA ALA A 4 -3.59 2.61 46.57
C ALA A 4 -2.28 2.32 45.83
N LEU A 5 -2.03 1.05 45.45
CA LEU A 5 -0.84 0.66 44.69
C LEU A 5 -0.87 1.18 43.26
N SER A 6 -2.04 1.24 42.63
CA SER A 6 -2.25 1.78 41.29
C SER A 6 -2.00 3.29 41.22
N MET A 7 -2.34 4.02 42.27
CA MET A 7 -2.13 5.48 42.34
C MET A 7 -0.66 5.86 42.54
N ILE A 8 0.10 5.05 43.29
CA ILE A 8 1.53 5.26 43.52
C ILE A 8 2.33 5.00 42.26
N LEU A 9 1.94 4.00 41.45
CA LEU A 9 2.59 3.70 40.16
C LEU A 9 2.34 4.80 39.13
N ALA A 10 1.14 5.40 39.09
CA ALA A 10 0.82 6.51 38.21
C ALA A 10 1.56 7.80 38.56
N LEU A 11 1.79 8.06 39.86
CA LEU A 11 2.55 9.22 40.30
C LEU A 11 4.05 9.10 40.01
N ALA A 12 4.61 7.91 40.04
CA ALA A 12 6.01 7.65 39.72
C ALA A 12 6.33 7.86 38.20
N MET A 13 5.38 7.61 37.31
CA MET A 13 5.55 7.87 35.87
C MET A 13 5.51 9.36 35.50
N VAL A 14 4.78 10.19 36.24
CA VAL A 14 4.71 11.62 35.97
C VAL A 14 6.00 12.35 36.38
N PHE A 15 6.71 11.88 37.41
CA PHE A 15 7.98 12.48 37.81
C PHE A 15 9.18 12.10 36.89
N ALA A 16 9.08 11.04 36.13
CA ALA A 16 10.15 10.64 35.18
C ALA A 16 10.19 11.47 33.88
N LEU A 17 9.13 12.23 33.58
CA LEU A 17 9.02 13.03 32.33
C LEU A 17 9.43 14.51 32.49
N CYS A 18 9.77 14.98 33.71
CA CYS A 18 10.13 16.37 33.95
C CYS A 18 11.63 16.67 34.09
N ALA A 19 12.52 15.73 33.82
CA ALA A 19 13.96 15.86 34.08
C ALA A 19 14.83 16.15 32.85
N CYS A 20 14.29 16.52 31.69
CA CYS A 20 15.07 16.90 30.51
C CYS A 20 14.59 18.20 29.89
N SER A 21 14.90 19.35 30.55
CA SER A 21 14.97 20.65 29.87
C SER A 21 15.79 21.63 30.70
N SER A 22 17.02 21.85 30.29
CA SER A 22 17.74 23.14 30.35
C SER A 22 19.23 22.93 30.06
N GLN A 23 19.64 23.30 28.85
CA GLN A 23 20.95 23.96 28.65
C GLN A 23 20.90 24.71 27.31
N GLN A 24 20.99 26.02 27.42
CA GLN A 24 21.07 27.03 26.38
C GLN A 24 22.54 27.19 25.95
N PRO A 25 22.86 27.42 24.66
CA PRO A 25 24.23 27.61 24.21
C PRO A 25 24.68 29.07 24.40
N ALA A 26 25.95 29.25 24.76
CA ALA A 26 26.62 30.53 24.79
C ALA A 26 27.16 30.87 23.39
N GLU A 27 26.90 32.07 22.96
CA GLU A 27 27.53 32.71 21.80
C GLU A 27 29.03 32.97 22.03
N THR A 28 29.86 32.78 20.98
CA THR A 28 31.14 33.41 20.88
C THR A 28 31.39 33.79 19.41
N THR A 29 31.67 35.08 19.25
CA THR A 29 31.90 35.86 18.02
C THR A 29 33.22 35.56 17.32
N ALA A 30 33.17 35.69 16.04
CA ALA A 30 34.10 35.89 14.95
C ALA A 30 35.59 36.27 15.18
N ALA A 31 36.41 35.69 14.30
CA ALA A 31 37.44 36.49 13.56
C ALA A 31 37.85 35.71 12.28
N ALA A 32 37.79 36.43 11.16
CA ALA A 32 38.27 36.00 9.87
C ALA A 32 39.79 36.13 9.76
N THR A 33 40.46 35.19 9.09
CA THR A 33 41.72 35.45 8.41
C THR A 33 41.87 34.53 7.19
N THR A 34 42.02 35.17 6.05
CA THR A 34 42.33 34.65 4.73
C THR A 34 43.76 34.13 4.63
N ALA A 35 43.93 32.95 4.02
CA ALA A 35 45.10 32.62 3.17
C ALA A 35 44.82 31.31 2.41
N ALA A 36 44.86 31.33 1.08
CA ALA A 36 45.08 30.21 0.17
C ALA A 36 46.46 30.46 -0.51
N PRO A 37 46.97 29.52 -1.34
CA PRO A 37 46.87 28.08 -1.39
C PRO A 37 48.28 27.39 -1.40
N ALA A 38 48.32 26.09 -1.16
CA ALA A 38 49.45 25.27 -1.60
C ALA A 38 48.95 23.92 -2.08
N GLU A 39 49.07 23.65 -3.37
CA GLU A 39 48.88 22.34 -3.96
C GLU A 39 49.93 21.37 -3.43
N THR A 40 49.50 20.29 -2.86
CA THR A 40 50.34 19.13 -2.67
C THR A 40 49.59 17.90 -3.19
N LYS A 41 50.09 17.41 -4.33
CA LYS A 41 49.68 16.18 -5.01
C LYS A 41 50.06 15.01 -4.10
N ALA A 42 49.10 14.45 -3.40
CA ALA A 42 49.29 13.20 -2.67
C ALA A 42 48.80 12.03 -3.54
N ALA A 43 49.69 11.07 -3.71
CA ALA A 43 49.44 9.82 -4.43
C ALA A 43 48.24 9.10 -3.85
N GLY A 44 47.31 8.72 -4.70
CA GLY A 44 46.18 7.89 -4.32
C GLY A 44 46.64 6.51 -3.90
N THR A 45 46.45 6.22 -2.62
CA THR A 45 46.32 4.85 -2.18
C THR A 45 44.83 4.53 -2.38
N GLU A 46 44.53 3.73 -3.37
CA GLU A 46 43.20 3.11 -3.47
C GLU A 46 42.95 2.35 -2.17
N ALA A 47 42.01 2.84 -1.40
CA ALA A 47 41.44 2.03 -0.33
C ALA A 47 40.86 0.76 -0.98
N PRO A 48 41.08 -0.44 -0.39
CA PRO A 48 40.40 -1.65 -0.90
C PRO A 48 38.91 -1.33 -0.97
N ALA A 49 38.30 -1.57 -2.13
CA ALA A 49 36.85 -1.55 -2.27
C ALA A 49 36.31 -2.46 -1.15
N ALA A 50 35.50 -1.91 -0.26
CA ALA A 50 34.78 -2.73 0.68
C ALA A 50 34.01 -3.73 -0.18
N GLU A 51 34.32 -5.03 0.00
CA GLU A 51 33.49 -6.08 -0.56
C GLU A 51 32.08 -5.80 -0.01
N SER A 52 31.14 -5.44 -0.90
CA SER A 52 29.74 -5.37 -0.54
C SER A 52 29.38 -6.77 -0.08
N SER A 53 29.07 -6.94 1.20
CA SER A 53 28.49 -8.16 1.72
C SER A 53 27.06 -8.22 1.20
N GLU A 54 26.89 -8.62 -0.06
CA GLU A 54 25.57 -8.93 -0.59
C GLU A 54 25.06 -10.14 0.18
N GLY A 55 23.88 -10.00 0.79
CA GLY A 55 23.17 -11.10 1.43
C GLY A 55 22.93 -12.21 0.42
N LYS A 56 22.86 -13.43 0.90
CA LYS A 56 22.59 -14.62 0.09
C LYS A 56 21.17 -15.14 0.23
N VAL A 57 20.41 -14.54 1.12
CA VAL A 57 18.99 -14.84 1.34
C VAL A 57 18.16 -13.74 0.73
N PHE A 58 17.21 -14.11 -0.13
CA PHE A 58 16.23 -13.19 -0.74
C PHE A 58 14.89 -13.38 -0.04
N ASN A 59 14.54 -12.44 0.82
CA ASN A 59 13.35 -12.52 1.67
C ASN A 59 12.13 -11.91 0.97
N ILE A 60 11.10 -12.73 0.76
CA ILE A 60 9.83 -12.33 0.12
C ILE A 60 8.70 -12.40 1.13
N TYR A 61 8.04 -11.26 1.37
CA TYR A 61 6.87 -11.16 2.24
C TYR A 61 5.58 -11.27 1.42
N ALA A 62 4.71 -12.19 1.78
CA ALA A 62 3.44 -12.45 1.11
C ALA A 62 2.34 -12.82 2.12
N TRP A 63 1.06 -12.63 1.75
CA TRP A 63 -0.07 -13.04 2.59
C TRP A 63 -0.57 -14.46 2.30
N ASN A 64 -0.19 -15.04 1.17
CA ASN A 64 -0.51 -16.42 0.78
C ASN A 64 0.56 -16.98 -0.18
N GLU A 65 0.36 -18.20 -0.65
CA GLU A 65 1.31 -18.89 -1.52
C GLU A 65 1.09 -18.66 -3.03
N GLU A 66 0.12 -17.83 -3.43
CA GLU A 66 -0.21 -17.64 -4.85
C GLU A 66 0.97 -17.10 -5.65
N PHE A 67 1.56 -16.01 -5.21
CA PHE A 67 2.73 -15.42 -5.87
C PHE A 67 3.94 -16.35 -5.86
N LYS A 68 4.12 -17.12 -4.79
CA LYS A 68 5.17 -18.15 -4.70
C LYS A 68 5.06 -19.16 -5.83
N GLY A 69 3.84 -19.63 -6.13
CA GLY A 69 3.60 -20.54 -7.24
C GLY A 69 3.97 -19.97 -8.61
N PHE A 70 3.71 -18.68 -8.84
CA PHE A 70 4.14 -18.01 -10.06
C PHE A 70 5.66 -17.80 -10.09
N PHE A 71 6.24 -17.36 -8.99
CA PHE A 71 7.67 -17.15 -8.87
C PHE A 71 8.44 -18.45 -9.17
N GLU A 72 8.12 -19.56 -8.50
CA GLU A 72 8.78 -20.86 -8.69
C GLU A 72 8.60 -21.41 -10.11
N LYS A 73 7.52 -21.06 -10.79
CA LYS A 73 7.24 -21.51 -12.15
C LYS A 73 8.01 -20.74 -13.22
N TYR A 74 8.19 -19.44 -13.03
CA TYR A 74 8.66 -18.54 -14.09
C TYR A 74 10.03 -17.93 -13.83
N TYR A 75 10.55 -17.98 -12.61
CA TYR A 75 11.82 -17.37 -12.25
C TYR A 75 12.87 -18.45 -11.89
N THR A 76 14.07 -18.28 -12.42
CA THR A 76 15.21 -19.12 -12.08
C THR A 76 16.06 -18.40 -11.05
N VAL A 77 16.11 -18.94 -9.83
CA VAL A 77 16.91 -18.38 -8.76
C VAL A 77 18.40 -18.48 -9.10
N PRO A 78 19.20 -17.41 -9.00
CA PRO A 78 20.63 -17.45 -9.23
C PRO A 78 21.36 -18.45 -8.30
N GLU A 79 22.47 -19.01 -8.77
CA GLU A 79 23.28 -19.91 -7.96
C GLU A 79 23.80 -19.20 -6.71
N GLY A 80 23.71 -19.88 -5.57
CA GLY A 80 24.15 -19.34 -4.29
C GLY A 80 23.14 -18.45 -3.56
N VAL A 81 21.99 -18.16 -4.16
CA VAL A 81 20.89 -17.42 -3.53
C VAL A 81 19.85 -18.38 -2.98
N THR A 82 19.42 -18.15 -1.74
CA THR A 82 18.29 -18.86 -1.12
C THR A 82 17.08 -17.94 -1.04
N VAL A 83 15.93 -18.36 -1.57
CA VAL A 83 14.68 -17.61 -1.42
C VAL A 83 13.97 -18.03 -0.15
N ASN A 84 13.71 -17.07 0.73
CA ASN A 84 12.98 -17.27 1.98
C ASN A 84 11.60 -16.62 1.88
N TRP A 85 10.53 -17.40 2.08
CA TRP A 85 9.15 -16.95 2.02
C TRP A 85 8.60 -16.69 3.41
N ILE A 86 8.25 -15.44 3.70
CA ILE A 86 7.62 -15.02 4.94
C ILE A 86 6.12 -14.84 4.66
N ILE A 87 5.37 -15.95 4.79
CA ILE A 87 3.93 -15.95 4.52
C ILE A 87 3.16 -15.69 5.81
N THR A 88 2.34 -14.64 5.81
CA THR A 88 1.51 -14.24 6.94
C THR A 88 0.11 -13.90 6.43
N PRO A 89 -0.95 -14.62 6.84
CA PRO A 89 -2.32 -14.30 6.43
C PRO A 89 -2.70 -12.84 6.70
N SER A 90 -3.56 -12.27 5.82
CA SER A 90 -4.00 -10.86 5.93
C SER A 90 -5.07 -10.64 7.01
N ASP A 91 -5.56 -11.69 7.67
CA ASP A 91 -6.63 -11.61 8.66
C ASP A 91 -6.32 -10.60 9.76
N GLY A 92 -7.26 -9.67 9.97
CA GLY A 92 -7.10 -8.62 10.98
C GLY A 92 -5.92 -7.66 10.76
N GLY A 93 -5.33 -7.63 9.57
CA GLY A 93 -4.16 -6.78 9.26
C GLY A 93 -2.80 -7.39 9.66
N ALA A 94 -2.77 -8.66 10.08
CA ALA A 94 -1.55 -9.31 10.60
C ALA A 94 -0.38 -9.29 9.60
N TYR A 95 -0.66 -9.42 8.29
CA TYR A 95 0.37 -9.32 7.26
C TYR A 95 1.05 -7.94 7.25
N GLN A 96 0.26 -6.86 7.17
CA GLN A 96 0.79 -5.50 7.15
C GLN A 96 1.54 -5.16 8.42
N GLU A 97 1.02 -5.59 9.58
CA GLU A 97 1.66 -5.35 10.87
C GLU A 97 3.05 -5.99 10.95
N LYS A 98 3.18 -7.25 10.49
CA LYS A 98 4.45 -7.95 10.44
C LYS A 98 5.42 -7.34 9.42
N LEU A 99 4.93 -6.97 8.24
CA LEU A 99 5.73 -6.30 7.22
C LEU A 99 6.25 -4.95 7.73
N ASP A 100 5.38 -4.13 8.34
CA ASP A 100 5.76 -2.83 8.90
C ASP A 100 6.88 -2.96 9.93
N GLN A 101 6.78 -3.91 10.84
CA GLN A 101 7.81 -4.17 11.85
C GLN A 101 9.16 -4.53 11.19
N ALA A 102 9.15 -5.36 10.16
CA ALA A 102 10.35 -5.72 9.42
C ALA A 102 10.96 -4.52 8.69
N LEU A 103 10.14 -3.73 7.97
CA LEU A 103 10.59 -2.53 7.26
C LEU A 103 11.14 -1.46 8.20
N MET A 104 10.52 -1.24 9.37
CA MET A 104 11.04 -0.30 10.39
C MET A 104 12.39 -0.73 10.93
N ASN A 105 12.67 -2.04 10.98
CA ASN A 105 13.96 -2.58 11.42
C ASN A 105 14.98 -2.74 10.28
N GLN A 106 14.62 -2.43 9.04
CA GLN A 106 15.43 -2.67 7.83
C GLN A 106 16.87 -2.15 7.95
N ALA A 107 17.05 -0.95 8.52
CA ALA A 107 18.37 -0.33 8.68
C ALA A 107 19.28 -1.05 9.68
N ASN A 108 18.71 -1.82 10.63
CA ASN A 108 19.44 -2.53 11.68
C ASN A 108 19.51 -4.04 11.42
N ALA A 109 18.82 -4.54 10.41
CA ALA A 109 18.79 -5.95 10.07
C ALA A 109 20.13 -6.36 9.42
N ALA A 110 20.59 -7.60 9.71
CA ALA A 110 21.68 -8.20 8.94
C ALA A 110 21.25 -8.36 7.47
N ASP A 111 22.21 -8.43 6.54
CA ASP A 111 21.90 -8.44 5.11
C ASP A 111 20.95 -9.60 4.72
N ASP A 112 21.12 -10.78 5.30
CA ASP A 112 20.26 -11.93 5.06
C ASP A 112 18.88 -11.88 5.78
N ASP A 113 18.64 -10.87 6.61
CA ASP A 113 17.38 -10.68 7.35
C ASP A 113 16.56 -9.48 6.82
N LYS A 114 17.07 -8.76 5.83
CA LYS A 114 16.40 -7.62 5.22
C LYS A 114 15.15 -8.04 4.41
N VAL A 115 14.20 -7.13 4.27
CA VAL A 115 13.08 -7.29 3.34
C VAL A 115 13.58 -6.94 1.95
N ASP A 116 13.57 -7.87 1.02
CA ASP A 116 14.02 -7.65 -0.36
C ASP A 116 12.86 -7.41 -1.31
N LEU A 117 11.76 -8.15 -1.13
CA LEU A 117 10.54 -8.01 -1.89
C LEU A 117 9.34 -8.23 -0.97
N PHE A 118 8.29 -7.46 -1.19
CA PHE A 118 7.02 -7.69 -0.52
C PHE A 118 5.83 -7.43 -1.44
N LEU A 119 4.73 -8.08 -1.17
CA LEU A 119 3.48 -7.86 -1.87
C LEU A 119 2.67 -6.77 -1.18
N ALA A 120 1.96 -5.95 -1.97
CA ALA A 120 1.04 -4.95 -1.46
C ALA A 120 -0.24 -4.93 -2.29
N GLU A 121 -1.39 -4.86 -1.63
CA GLU A 121 -2.69 -4.70 -2.30
C GLU A 121 -2.94 -3.22 -2.60
N ALA A 122 -3.70 -2.96 -3.66
CA ALA A 122 -4.08 -1.62 -4.08
C ALA A 122 -4.72 -0.78 -2.95
N ASP A 123 -5.41 -1.42 -2.02
CA ASP A 123 -6.11 -0.75 -0.92
C ASP A 123 -5.19 -0.02 0.06
N TYR A 124 -3.92 -0.46 0.18
CA TYR A 124 -2.97 0.13 1.12
C TYR A 124 -1.58 0.39 0.51
N ILE A 125 -1.40 0.19 -0.80
CA ILE A 125 -0.09 0.34 -1.47
C ILE A 125 0.50 1.74 -1.30
N GLN A 126 -0.33 2.79 -1.23
CA GLN A 126 0.10 4.19 -1.08
C GLN A 126 0.94 4.43 0.19
N LYS A 127 0.69 3.66 1.24
CA LYS A 127 1.50 3.67 2.45
C LYS A 127 2.96 3.35 2.16
N TYR A 128 3.22 2.45 1.24
CA TYR A 128 4.56 1.98 0.90
C TYR A 128 5.18 2.77 -0.25
N THR A 129 4.43 3.08 -1.31
CA THR A 129 4.96 3.87 -2.42
C THR A 129 5.30 5.29 -2.00
N GLY A 130 4.59 5.86 -1.03
CA GLY A 130 4.89 7.17 -0.44
C GLY A 130 6.00 7.17 0.61
N SER A 131 6.69 6.05 0.83
CA SER A 131 7.74 5.89 1.85
C SER A 131 9.11 5.60 1.22
N ASP A 132 10.16 5.71 2.04
CA ASP A 132 11.53 5.34 1.66
C ASP A 132 11.77 3.82 1.68
N PHE A 133 10.78 3.02 2.05
CA PHE A 133 10.89 1.55 2.06
C PHE A 133 10.80 0.93 0.67
N THR A 134 10.34 1.68 -0.34
CA THR A 134 10.26 1.21 -1.72
C THR A 134 11.23 1.96 -2.61
N GLN A 135 11.81 1.25 -3.57
CA GLN A 135 12.76 1.81 -4.52
C GLN A 135 12.11 2.13 -5.87
N ASP A 136 12.71 3.04 -6.61
CA ASP A 136 12.42 3.27 -8.01
C ASP A 136 12.79 2.01 -8.81
N VAL A 137 11.78 1.31 -9.33
CA VAL A 137 11.99 0.05 -10.05
C VAL A 137 12.75 0.24 -11.37
N THR A 138 12.80 1.45 -11.91
CA THR A 138 13.60 1.73 -13.12
C THR A 138 15.09 1.61 -12.83
N LYS A 139 15.53 1.92 -11.62
CA LYS A 139 16.91 1.70 -11.16
C LYS A 139 17.25 0.22 -10.97
N LEU A 140 16.23 -0.62 -10.86
CA LEU A 140 16.37 -2.08 -10.81
C LEU A 140 16.28 -2.72 -12.20
N GLY A 141 16.20 -1.92 -13.26
CA GLY A 141 16.16 -2.38 -14.65
C GLY A 141 14.77 -2.59 -15.24
N VAL A 142 13.69 -2.30 -14.48
CA VAL A 142 12.31 -2.37 -14.99
C VAL A 142 11.94 -1.03 -15.61
N THR A 143 12.12 -0.91 -16.93
CA THR A 143 11.95 0.37 -17.67
C THR A 143 10.84 0.35 -18.72
N ASP A 144 10.30 -0.82 -19.06
CA ASP A 144 9.24 -0.99 -20.06
C ASP A 144 7.93 -1.40 -19.40
N PHE A 145 6.95 -0.53 -19.48
CA PHE A 145 5.58 -0.74 -18.97
C PHE A 145 4.54 -0.78 -20.10
N SER A 146 4.97 -0.89 -21.38
CA SER A 146 4.09 -0.83 -22.55
C SER A 146 3.02 -1.93 -22.58
N ASN A 147 3.30 -3.07 -21.97
CA ASN A 147 2.37 -4.20 -21.85
C ASN A 147 1.66 -4.28 -20.48
N THR A 148 1.73 -3.21 -19.68
CA THR A 148 1.13 -3.14 -18.36
C THR A 148 -0.11 -2.23 -18.40
N TYR A 149 -1.15 -2.58 -17.67
CA TYR A 149 -2.31 -1.69 -17.55
C TYR A 149 -1.92 -0.37 -16.86
N ALA A 150 -2.24 0.76 -17.48
CA ALA A 150 -1.83 2.08 -16.98
C ALA A 150 -2.24 2.34 -15.53
N TYR A 151 -3.44 1.90 -15.13
CA TYR A 151 -3.93 2.07 -13.75
C TYR A 151 -3.07 1.32 -12.72
N THR A 152 -2.49 0.15 -13.07
CA THR A 152 -1.62 -0.59 -12.13
C THR A 152 -0.27 0.09 -11.97
N VAL A 153 0.26 0.71 -13.02
CA VAL A 153 1.47 1.54 -12.94
C VAL A 153 1.22 2.77 -12.08
N GLN A 154 0.10 3.46 -12.30
CA GLN A 154 -0.30 4.63 -11.50
C GLN A 154 -0.47 4.27 -10.03
N CYS A 155 -1.14 3.16 -9.72
CA CYS A 155 -1.34 2.67 -8.36
C CYS A 155 -0.02 2.37 -7.64
N ALA A 156 0.98 1.86 -8.37
CA ALA A 156 2.30 1.53 -7.85
C ALA A 156 3.32 2.69 -7.92
N SER A 157 2.86 3.91 -8.23
CA SER A 157 3.70 5.10 -8.29
C SER A 157 3.54 5.97 -7.03
N ASP A 158 4.59 6.71 -6.68
CA ASP A 158 4.53 7.73 -5.64
C ASP A 158 3.86 9.02 -6.15
N ALA A 159 3.71 10.02 -5.28
CA ALA A 159 3.10 11.31 -5.60
C ALA A 159 3.87 12.12 -6.68
N ASN A 160 5.13 11.77 -6.94
CA ASN A 160 5.97 12.40 -7.98
C ASN A 160 5.93 11.60 -9.30
N GLY A 161 5.15 10.53 -9.38
CA GLY A 161 5.06 9.65 -10.54
C GLY A 161 6.21 8.67 -10.68
N VAL A 162 7.04 8.49 -9.64
CA VAL A 162 8.11 7.48 -9.64
C VAL A 162 7.50 6.11 -9.39
N VAL A 163 7.73 5.18 -10.31
CA VAL A 163 7.19 3.80 -10.19
C VAL A 163 7.99 3.03 -9.15
N LYS A 164 7.31 2.58 -8.09
CA LYS A 164 7.87 1.93 -6.90
C LYS A 164 7.58 0.43 -6.83
N GLY A 165 6.79 -0.08 -7.75
CA GLY A 165 6.41 -1.49 -7.79
C GLY A 165 5.89 -1.92 -9.15
N VAL A 166 5.71 -3.21 -9.32
CA VAL A 166 5.10 -3.82 -10.51
C VAL A 166 3.93 -4.70 -10.12
N SER A 167 2.87 -4.68 -10.91
CA SER A 167 1.72 -5.53 -10.67
C SER A 167 1.88 -6.89 -11.36
N PHE A 168 1.62 -7.97 -10.65
CA PHE A 168 1.54 -9.32 -11.21
C PHE A 168 0.09 -9.75 -11.47
N GLN A 169 -0.90 -8.98 -11.02
CA GLN A 169 -2.33 -9.26 -11.18
C GLN A 169 -3.10 -8.02 -11.62
N CYS A 170 -4.24 -8.25 -12.28
CA CYS A 170 -5.32 -7.27 -12.41
C CYS A 170 -6.63 -7.94 -11.98
N CYS A 171 -7.48 -7.18 -11.29
CA CYS A 171 -8.76 -7.67 -10.80
C CYS A 171 -9.90 -6.90 -11.50
N PRO A 172 -10.32 -7.31 -12.71
CA PRO A 172 -11.42 -6.66 -13.39
C PRO A 172 -12.72 -6.87 -12.62
N ALA A 173 -13.51 -5.82 -12.47
CA ALA A 173 -14.83 -5.87 -11.87
C ALA A 173 -15.90 -5.97 -12.94
N ALA A 174 -16.94 -6.75 -12.68
CA ALA A 174 -18.11 -6.83 -13.54
C ALA A 174 -19.37 -7.10 -12.71
N LEU A 175 -20.53 -6.72 -13.24
CA LEU A 175 -21.80 -7.12 -12.67
C LEU A 175 -22.08 -8.58 -13.03
N ILE A 176 -22.18 -9.45 -12.02
CA ILE A 176 -22.58 -10.85 -12.15
C ILE A 176 -24.06 -10.95 -11.77
N TYR A 177 -24.89 -11.49 -12.65
CA TYR A 177 -26.32 -11.60 -12.42
C TYR A 177 -26.84 -13.03 -12.63
N ARG A 178 -27.95 -13.34 -11.97
CA ARG A 178 -28.67 -14.60 -12.17
C ARG A 178 -29.58 -14.48 -13.40
N ARG A 179 -29.27 -15.21 -14.46
CA ARG A 179 -29.99 -15.18 -15.73
C ARG A 179 -31.50 -15.45 -15.57
N SER A 180 -31.88 -16.40 -14.72
CA SER A 180 -33.28 -16.70 -14.45
C SER A 180 -34.04 -15.53 -13.80
N ILE A 181 -33.40 -14.75 -12.93
CA ILE A 181 -34.00 -13.56 -12.33
C ILE A 181 -34.09 -12.43 -13.36
N ALA A 182 -33.05 -12.24 -14.17
CA ALA A 182 -33.08 -11.26 -15.25
C ALA A 182 -34.22 -11.56 -16.23
N GLN A 183 -34.39 -12.82 -16.64
CA GLN A 183 -35.50 -13.24 -17.50
C GLN A 183 -36.87 -12.96 -16.86
N ASP A 184 -37.03 -13.19 -15.57
CA ASP A 184 -38.30 -12.93 -14.88
C ASP A 184 -38.55 -11.42 -14.69
N VAL A 185 -37.54 -10.64 -14.31
CA VAL A 185 -37.70 -9.21 -13.99
C VAL A 185 -37.72 -8.35 -15.26
N LEU A 186 -36.82 -8.61 -16.21
CA LEU A 186 -36.58 -7.77 -17.39
C LEU A 186 -37.19 -8.37 -18.66
N GLY A 187 -37.64 -9.63 -18.64
CA GLY A 187 -38.10 -10.34 -19.84
C GLY A 187 -36.98 -10.83 -20.75
N THR A 188 -35.73 -10.67 -20.34
CA THR A 188 -34.55 -11.10 -21.10
C THR A 188 -33.42 -11.55 -20.15
N ASP A 189 -32.60 -12.49 -20.61
CA ASP A 189 -31.36 -12.90 -19.95
C ASP A 189 -30.13 -12.63 -20.80
N ASP A 190 -30.31 -11.91 -21.92
CA ASP A 190 -29.20 -11.53 -22.79
C ASP A 190 -28.31 -10.46 -22.12
N PRO A 191 -26.98 -10.69 -22.03
CA PRO A 191 -26.08 -9.75 -21.32
C PRO A 191 -26.08 -8.34 -21.87
N ALA A 192 -26.24 -8.14 -23.20
CA ALA A 192 -26.24 -6.82 -23.80
C ALA A 192 -27.51 -6.04 -23.45
N GLU A 193 -28.67 -6.71 -23.42
CA GLU A 193 -29.93 -6.10 -23.00
C GLU A 193 -29.95 -5.83 -21.49
N VAL A 194 -29.43 -6.74 -20.67
CA VAL A 194 -29.29 -6.50 -19.23
C VAL A 194 -28.34 -5.33 -18.96
N GLN A 195 -27.22 -5.22 -19.70
CA GLN A 195 -26.32 -4.06 -19.59
C GLN A 195 -27.02 -2.73 -19.92
N LYS A 196 -27.90 -2.70 -20.93
CA LYS A 196 -28.69 -1.50 -21.27
C LYS A 196 -29.69 -1.14 -20.17
N ALA A 197 -30.33 -2.15 -19.56
CA ALA A 197 -31.27 -1.98 -18.48
C ALA A 197 -30.63 -1.49 -17.18
N LEU A 198 -29.31 -1.66 -17.03
CA LEU A 198 -28.52 -1.32 -15.84
C LEU A 198 -27.42 -0.29 -16.15
N SER A 199 -27.57 0.53 -17.20
CA SER A 199 -26.51 1.39 -17.71
C SER A 199 -26.14 2.59 -16.83
N ASP A 200 -27.03 2.95 -15.93
CA ASP A 200 -26.87 4.05 -14.98
C ASP A 200 -27.59 3.73 -13.65
N TRP A 201 -27.35 4.55 -12.62
CA TRP A 201 -27.88 4.30 -11.28
C TRP A 201 -29.40 4.49 -11.19
N ASP A 202 -30.00 5.36 -11.99
CA ASP A 202 -31.46 5.54 -12.01
C ASP A 202 -32.12 4.27 -12.53
N LYS A 203 -31.67 3.75 -13.66
CA LYS A 203 -32.13 2.47 -14.20
C LYS A 203 -31.85 1.29 -13.29
N PHE A 204 -30.68 1.28 -12.64
CA PHE A 204 -30.36 0.25 -11.65
C PHE A 204 -31.39 0.26 -10.51
N ASN A 205 -31.75 1.42 -10.00
CA ASN A 205 -32.73 1.58 -8.93
C ASN A 205 -34.17 1.21 -9.40
N ASP A 206 -34.53 1.55 -10.65
CA ASP A 206 -35.80 1.15 -11.23
C ASP A 206 -35.90 -0.38 -11.36
N VAL A 207 -34.86 -1.03 -11.83
CA VAL A 207 -34.81 -2.50 -11.90
C VAL A 207 -34.80 -3.11 -10.48
N ALA A 208 -34.14 -2.49 -9.51
CA ALA A 208 -34.18 -2.93 -8.11
C ALA A 208 -35.60 -2.90 -7.53
N ALA A 209 -36.37 -1.85 -7.86
CA ALA A 209 -37.77 -1.76 -7.46
C ALA A 209 -38.65 -2.85 -8.12
N GLN A 210 -38.43 -3.15 -9.40
CA GLN A 210 -39.10 -4.25 -10.10
C GLN A 210 -38.76 -5.61 -9.52
N ALA A 211 -37.46 -5.85 -9.23
CA ALA A 211 -36.99 -7.07 -8.59
C ALA A 211 -37.64 -7.26 -7.20
N LYS A 212 -37.67 -6.20 -6.39
CA LYS A 212 -38.30 -6.19 -5.08
C LYS A 212 -39.79 -6.52 -5.14
N ALA A 213 -40.51 -5.97 -6.11
CA ALA A 213 -41.94 -6.25 -6.31
C ALA A 213 -42.21 -7.75 -6.61
N LYS A 214 -41.21 -8.45 -7.15
CA LYS A 214 -41.24 -9.91 -7.42
C LYS A 214 -40.59 -10.76 -6.30
N GLY A 215 -40.18 -10.14 -5.19
CA GLY A 215 -39.59 -10.82 -4.03
C GLY A 215 -38.10 -11.12 -4.17
N TYR A 216 -37.39 -10.48 -5.12
CA TYR A 216 -35.96 -10.62 -5.27
C TYR A 216 -35.20 -9.46 -4.61
N MET A 217 -33.96 -9.75 -4.18
CA MET A 217 -32.99 -8.73 -3.76
C MET A 217 -32.11 -8.37 -4.94
N MET A 218 -31.90 -7.05 -5.18
CA MET A 218 -31.05 -6.58 -6.28
C MET A 218 -29.57 -6.89 -6.03
N THR A 219 -29.12 -6.76 -4.78
CA THR A 219 -27.75 -7.07 -4.35
C THR A 219 -27.79 -7.91 -3.08
N ALA A 220 -26.69 -8.62 -2.79
CA ALA A 220 -26.58 -9.45 -1.58
C ALA A 220 -26.48 -8.60 -0.29
N SER A 221 -25.91 -7.40 -0.40
CA SER A 221 -25.78 -6.44 0.69
C SER A 221 -25.60 -5.03 0.13
N GLU A 222 -25.71 -4.00 0.97
CA GLU A 222 -25.41 -2.61 0.65
C GLU A 222 -23.96 -2.41 0.19
N SER A 223 -23.03 -3.19 0.75
CA SER A 223 -21.61 -3.10 0.40
C SER A 223 -21.26 -3.66 -0.98
N ALA A 224 -22.17 -4.40 -1.62
CA ALA A 224 -21.93 -4.99 -2.94
C ALA A 224 -21.69 -3.94 -4.04
N THR A 225 -22.17 -2.71 -3.86
CA THR A 225 -21.96 -1.59 -4.80
C THR A 225 -20.82 -0.66 -4.38
N TYR A 226 -20.25 -0.82 -3.18
CA TYR A 226 -19.23 0.08 -2.63
C TYR A 226 -18.04 0.31 -3.58
N ARG A 227 -17.47 -0.76 -4.14
CA ARG A 227 -16.29 -0.65 -5.02
C ARG A 227 -16.56 0.13 -6.31
N VAL A 228 -17.79 0.11 -6.80
CA VAL A 228 -18.16 0.90 -7.98
C VAL A 228 -18.04 2.39 -7.68
N PHE A 229 -18.48 2.82 -6.50
CA PHE A 229 -18.38 4.22 -6.09
C PHE A 229 -16.96 4.60 -5.64
N SER A 230 -16.30 3.76 -4.83
CA SER A 230 -14.98 4.08 -4.29
C SER A 230 -13.90 4.14 -5.36
N ASN A 231 -13.94 3.24 -6.36
CA ASN A 231 -12.96 3.20 -7.44
C ASN A 231 -13.19 4.29 -8.51
N ASN A 232 -14.36 4.93 -8.49
CA ASN A 232 -14.69 6.06 -9.37
C ASN A 232 -14.81 7.39 -8.62
N ALA A 233 -14.32 7.48 -7.40
CA ALA A 233 -14.24 8.73 -6.67
C ALA A 233 -13.12 9.61 -7.25
N ASP A 234 -13.46 10.84 -7.63
CA ASP A 234 -12.53 11.82 -8.21
C ASP A 234 -11.77 12.61 -7.13
N GLU A 235 -12.19 12.48 -5.88
CA GLU A 235 -11.66 13.23 -4.74
C GLU A 235 -11.00 12.28 -3.74
N PRO A 236 -9.84 12.64 -3.18
CA PRO A 236 -9.21 11.86 -2.10
C PRO A 236 -9.98 12.02 -0.78
N TRP A 237 -9.82 11.04 0.14
CA TRP A 237 -10.34 11.14 1.49
C TRP A 237 -9.63 12.19 2.36
N VAL A 238 -8.41 12.57 1.96
CA VAL A 238 -7.60 13.59 2.66
C VAL A 238 -7.14 14.59 1.62
N ASP A 239 -7.39 15.87 1.84
CA ASP A 239 -6.96 16.96 0.96
C ASP A 239 -5.46 17.29 1.12
N ALA A 240 -4.96 18.23 0.33
CA ALA A 240 -3.56 18.66 0.37
C ALA A 240 -3.14 19.32 1.70
N ASP A 241 -4.11 19.78 2.49
CA ASP A 241 -3.92 20.41 3.80
C ASP A 241 -4.08 19.41 4.96
N ASN A 242 -4.18 18.10 4.66
CA ASN A 242 -4.42 17.00 5.60
C ASN A 242 -5.78 17.05 6.31
N ASN A 243 -6.78 17.70 5.73
CA ASN A 243 -8.14 17.64 6.26
C ASN A 243 -8.88 16.43 5.69
N LEU A 244 -9.61 15.74 6.57
CA LEU A 244 -10.51 14.66 6.16
C LEU A 244 -11.69 15.23 5.37
N GLN A 245 -11.95 14.67 4.20
CA GLN A 245 -13.15 14.96 3.40
C GLN A 245 -13.82 13.66 2.98
N ILE A 246 -15.11 13.72 2.76
CA ILE A 246 -15.89 12.57 2.25
C ILE A 246 -16.20 12.88 0.78
N PRO A 247 -15.65 12.12 -0.18
CA PRO A 247 -15.94 12.29 -1.61
C PRO A 247 -17.45 12.26 -1.91
N GLU A 248 -17.91 13.05 -2.87
CA GLU A 248 -19.33 13.07 -3.28
C GLU A 248 -19.81 11.69 -3.75
N ALA A 249 -18.96 10.93 -4.42
CA ALA A 249 -19.27 9.54 -4.77
C ALA A 249 -19.64 8.70 -3.54
N MET A 250 -18.95 8.89 -2.41
CA MET A 250 -19.23 8.16 -1.17
C MET A 250 -20.54 8.63 -0.51
N LYS A 251 -20.84 9.92 -0.54
CA LYS A 251 -22.13 10.45 -0.05
C LYS A 251 -23.29 9.89 -0.87
N THR A 252 -23.12 9.82 -2.18
CA THR A 252 -24.11 9.23 -3.10
C THR A 252 -24.33 7.75 -2.80
N TRP A 253 -23.24 6.98 -2.61
CA TRP A 253 -23.34 5.58 -2.22
C TRP A 253 -24.06 5.40 -0.87
N MET A 254 -23.72 6.20 0.15
CA MET A 254 -24.39 6.15 1.44
C MET A 254 -25.88 6.47 1.37
N ALA A 255 -26.28 7.39 0.46
CA ALA A 255 -27.68 7.70 0.24
C ALA A 255 -28.44 6.55 -0.46
N GLN A 256 -27.77 5.86 -1.39
CA GLN A 256 -28.34 4.70 -2.11
C GLN A 256 -28.43 3.46 -1.19
N ALA A 257 -27.50 3.27 -0.26
CA ALA A 257 -27.42 2.12 0.62
C ALA A 257 -28.47 2.11 1.76
N LYS A 258 -29.23 3.20 1.93
CA LYS A 258 -30.36 3.31 2.91
C LYS A 258 -31.62 2.64 2.39
#